data_e62be4e839cccbfb737daf9a4d9a119d
#
_entry.id   e62be4e839cccbfb737daf9a4d9a119d
#
_cell.length_a   1.000
_cell.length_b   1.000
_cell.length_c   1.000
_cell.angle_alpha   90.00
_cell.angle_beta   90.00
_cell.angle_gamma   90.00
#
_symmetry.space_group_name_H-M   'P 1'
#
loop_
_entity.id
_entity.type
_entity.pdbx_description
1 polymer ?
#
loop_
_entity_poly.entity_id
_entity_poly.type
_entity_poly.pdbx_seq_one_letter_code
_entity_poly.pdbx_strand_id
1 'polypeptide(L)'
;MIYGGNATVYVSNMDNAIRFYTETLGLKLTNRFGNHWATVRAGRTLLIGLHPWKPNHPKPGTRGAVQIGLVVSQDTPIQDFAARLRKQGVEVSDIVETEAGSYISFTDPDGNPIYVGDWDPDFDEVPGESLEDRLARQEEESTAAKG
;
A
#
# COMPACT_ATOMS: atom_id res chain seq x y z
N MET A 1 23.18 8.41 -2.68
CA MET A 1 22.43 7.16 -2.45
C MET A 1 21.02 7.52 -1.98
N ILE A 2 19.99 6.89 -2.56
CA ILE A 2 18.62 7.09 -2.09
C ILE A 2 18.46 6.41 -0.73
N TYR A 3 17.84 7.10 0.22
CA TYR A 3 17.68 6.64 1.58
C TYR A 3 16.25 6.19 1.91
N GLY A 4 15.27 6.78 1.27
CA GLY A 4 13.86 6.44 1.47
C GLY A 4 12.96 7.30 0.61
N GLY A 5 11.69 7.29 0.89
CA GLY A 5 10.72 8.06 0.13
C GLY A 5 9.29 7.76 0.54
N ASN A 6 8.38 8.32 -0.24
CA ASN A 6 6.95 8.09 -0.09
C ASN A 6 6.28 8.09 -1.46
N ALA A 7 5.12 7.44 -1.55
CA ALA A 7 4.19 7.64 -2.66
C ALA A 7 3.18 8.72 -2.26
N THR A 8 2.92 9.68 -3.13
CA THR A 8 1.99 10.77 -2.85
C THR A 8 0.72 10.60 -3.65
N VAL A 9 -0.43 10.73 -3.00
CA VAL A 9 -1.74 10.81 -3.63
C VAL A 9 -2.34 12.20 -3.43
N TYR A 10 -3.01 12.69 -4.46
CA TYR A 10 -3.75 13.95 -4.36
C TYR A 10 -5.15 13.70 -3.82
N VAL A 11 -5.57 14.54 -2.88
CA VAL A 11 -6.85 14.42 -2.20
C VAL A 11 -7.61 15.74 -2.23
N SER A 12 -8.92 15.68 -2.34
CA SER A 12 -9.78 16.86 -2.39
C SER A 12 -10.06 17.43 -1.00
N ASN A 13 -10.07 16.59 0.03
CA ASN A 13 -10.35 16.96 1.42
C ASN A 13 -9.40 16.22 2.35
N MET A 14 -8.54 16.96 3.02
CA MET A 14 -7.50 16.36 3.88
C MET A 14 -8.10 15.59 5.06
N ASP A 15 -9.11 16.14 5.74
CA ASP A 15 -9.73 15.45 6.88
C ASP A 15 -10.39 14.14 6.48
N ASN A 16 -11.13 14.12 5.37
CA ASN A 16 -11.74 12.91 4.85
C ASN A 16 -10.70 11.87 4.46
N ALA A 17 -9.63 12.30 3.79
CA ALA A 17 -8.54 11.41 3.39
C ALA A 17 -7.85 10.80 4.61
N ILE A 18 -7.46 11.61 5.58
CA ILE A 18 -6.81 11.14 6.81
C ILE A 18 -7.72 10.15 7.53
N ARG A 19 -8.99 10.45 7.67
CA ARG A 19 -9.95 9.55 8.31
C ARG A 19 -10.05 8.21 7.58
N PHE A 20 -10.13 8.22 6.27
CA PHE A 20 -10.18 7.01 5.47
C PHE A 20 -8.92 6.15 5.65
N TYR A 21 -7.74 6.73 5.47
CA TYR A 21 -6.49 5.97 5.57
C TYR A 21 -6.21 5.50 7.00
N THR A 22 -6.59 6.23 8.03
CA THR A 22 -6.34 5.86 9.43
C THR A 22 -7.46 5.01 10.03
N GLU A 23 -8.71 5.46 9.96
CA GLU A 23 -9.84 4.77 10.60
C GLU A 23 -10.37 3.62 9.76
N THR A 24 -10.50 3.80 8.46
CA THR A 24 -11.04 2.76 7.56
C THR A 24 -9.99 1.72 7.21
N LEU A 25 -8.80 2.14 6.79
CA LEU A 25 -7.72 1.22 6.41
C LEU A 25 -6.83 0.80 7.59
N GLY A 26 -6.82 1.55 8.68
CA GLY A 26 -6.00 1.23 9.84
C GLY A 26 -4.53 1.63 9.73
N LEU A 27 -4.18 2.50 8.79
CA LEU A 27 -2.83 3.03 8.68
C LEU A 27 -2.54 4.02 9.81
N LYS A 28 -1.28 4.28 10.07
CA LYS A 28 -0.86 5.19 11.12
C LYS A 28 -0.54 6.58 10.56
N LEU A 29 -1.20 7.61 11.10
CA LEU A 29 -0.80 9.00 10.84
C LEU A 29 0.55 9.26 11.49
N THR A 30 1.54 9.62 10.70
CA THR A 30 2.91 9.89 11.20
C THR A 30 3.24 11.36 11.21
N ASN A 31 2.58 12.16 10.38
CA ASN A 31 2.85 13.59 10.28
C ASN A 31 1.64 14.32 9.68
N ARG A 32 1.42 15.56 10.12
CA ARG A 32 0.41 16.44 9.55
C ARG A 32 0.83 17.90 9.68
N PHE A 33 0.78 18.63 8.58
CA PHE A 33 0.96 20.08 8.53
C PHE A 33 -0.35 20.75 8.10
N GLY A 34 -1.27 20.93 9.05
CA GLY A 34 -2.58 21.52 8.78
C GLY A 34 -3.32 20.78 7.65
N ASN A 35 -3.76 21.53 6.64
CA ASN A 35 -4.36 20.98 5.43
C ASN A 35 -3.39 20.97 4.22
N HIS A 36 -2.10 21.19 4.47
CA HIS A 36 -1.09 21.28 3.41
C HIS A 36 -0.40 19.96 3.10
N TRP A 37 -0.33 19.07 4.09
CA TRP A 37 0.35 17.79 3.96
C TRP A 37 0.01 16.85 5.10
N ALA A 38 -0.10 15.58 4.81
CA ALA A 38 -0.10 14.53 5.83
C ALA A 38 0.66 13.31 5.31
N THR A 39 1.17 12.50 6.22
CA THR A 39 1.80 11.23 5.92
C THR A 39 1.17 10.14 6.75
N VAL A 40 0.77 9.07 6.10
CA VAL A 40 0.28 7.84 6.73
C VAL A 40 1.24 6.70 6.42
N ARG A 41 1.40 5.79 7.35
CA ARG A 41 2.31 4.65 7.21
C ARG A 41 1.56 3.33 7.23
N ALA A 42 1.81 2.51 6.23
CA ALA A 42 1.37 1.13 6.16
C ALA A 42 2.53 0.22 6.60
N GLY A 43 2.35 -0.50 7.70
CA GLY A 43 3.37 -1.37 8.25
C GLY A 43 4.67 -0.62 8.59
N ARG A 44 5.80 -1.19 8.21
CA ARG A 44 7.13 -0.63 8.50
C ARG A 44 7.69 0.23 7.38
N THR A 45 7.27 -0.01 6.15
CA THR A 45 8.05 0.40 4.98
C THR A 45 7.35 1.39 4.06
N LEU A 46 6.04 1.35 3.94
CA LEU A 46 5.33 2.19 2.99
C LEU A 46 4.81 3.47 3.66
N LEU A 47 5.31 4.60 3.20
CA LEU A 47 4.75 5.92 3.51
C LEU A 47 3.92 6.41 2.33
N ILE A 48 2.71 6.88 2.62
CA ILE A 48 1.82 7.51 1.66
C ILE A 48 1.67 8.98 2.07
N GLY A 49 2.10 9.87 1.18
CA GLY A 49 1.87 11.29 1.33
C GLY A 49 0.48 11.67 0.84
N LEU A 50 -0.25 12.45 1.62
CA LEU A 50 -1.54 13.03 1.26
C LEU A 50 -1.33 14.52 0.98
N HIS A 51 -1.56 14.92 -0.25
CA HIS A 51 -1.33 16.29 -0.70
C HIS A 51 -2.64 16.90 -1.20
N PRO A 52 -3.01 18.11 -0.77
CA PRO A 52 -4.23 18.75 -1.26
C PRO A 52 -4.13 18.97 -2.76
N TRP A 53 -5.19 18.60 -3.47
CA TRP A 53 -5.27 18.82 -4.90
C TRP A 53 -5.39 20.31 -5.23
N LYS A 54 -4.71 20.71 -6.30
CA LYS A 54 -4.82 22.04 -6.92
C LYS A 54 -4.98 21.86 -8.43
N PRO A 55 -5.53 22.87 -9.16
CA PRO A 55 -5.81 22.73 -10.58
C PRO A 55 -4.61 22.39 -11.47
N ASN A 56 -3.37 22.64 -11.02
CA ASN A 56 -2.15 22.30 -11.75
C ASN A 56 -1.66 20.86 -11.49
N HIS A 57 -2.36 20.09 -10.66
CA HIS A 57 -2.05 18.69 -10.39
C HIS A 57 -2.98 17.77 -11.19
N PRO A 58 -2.61 16.49 -11.38
CA PRO A 58 -3.53 15.49 -11.87
C PRO A 58 -4.76 15.42 -10.95
N LYS A 59 -5.93 15.32 -11.56
CA LYS A 59 -7.18 15.27 -10.79
C LYS A 59 -7.23 14.00 -9.94
N PRO A 60 -7.59 14.09 -8.64
CA PRO A 60 -7.76 12.91 -7.79
C PRO A 60 -8.69 11.88 -8.44
N GLY A 61 -8.36 10.60 -8.28
CA GLY A 61 -9.13 9.51 -8.86
C GLY A 61 -8.89 9.28 -10.35
N THR A 62 -8.02 10.06 -10.99
CA THR A 62 -7.61 9.78 -12.36
C THR A 62 -6.85 8.46 -12.40
N ARG A 63 -7.34 7.53 -13.21
CA ARG A 63 -6.65 6.25 -13.42
C ARG A 63 -5.38 6.48 -14.21
N GLY A 64 -4.26 6.10 -13.63
CA GLY A 64 -2.94 6.25 -14.22
C GLY A 64 -2.14 4.96 -14.14
N ALA A 65 -0.84 5.08 -14.34
CA ALA A 65 0.08 3.96 -14.30
C ALA A 65 0.43 3.49 -12.88
N VAL A 66 -0.03 4.20 -11.84
CA VAL A 66 0.31 3.92 -10.44
C VAL A 66 -0.95 3.65 -9.63
N GLN A 67 -0.89 2.65 -8.79
CA GLN A 67 -1.89 2.39 -7.76
C GLN A 67 -1.19 1.95 -6.46
N ILE A 68 -1.88 2.09 -5.33
CA ILE A 68 -1.35 1.68 -4.03
C ILE A 68 -1.69 0.22 -3.80
N GLY A 69 -0.68 -0.58 -3.52
CA GLY A 69 -0.84 -1.98 -3.10
C GLY A 69 -0.50 -2.14 -1.63
N LEU A 70 -1.39 -2.76 -0.88
CA LEU A 70 -1.24 -3.04 0.55
C LEU A 70 -1.36 -4.55 0.78
N VAL A 71 -0.89 -5.00 1.93
CA VAL A 71 -0.98 -6.41 2.34
C VAL A 71 -1.62 -6.47 3.71
N VAL A 72 -2.59 -7.36 3.89
CA VAL A 72 -3.13 -7.66 5.23
C VAL A 72 -2.12 -8.47 6.03
N SER A 73 -2.18 -8.36 7.35
CA SER A 73 -1.38 -9.22 8.22
C SER A 73 -1.80 -10.69 8.05
N GLN A 74 -0.88 -11.62 8.28
CA GLN A 74 -1.10 -13.05 8.05
C GLN A 74 -2.21 -13.65 8.94
N ASP A 75 -2.53 -13.01 10.05
CA ASP A 75 -3.62 -13.39 10.94
C ASP A 75 -4.98 -12.78 10.55
N THR A 76 -5.05 -11.98 9.50
CA THR A 76 -6.27 -11.35 9.01
C THR A 76 -6.70 -12.00 7.69
N PRO A 77 -7.74 -12.85 7.66
CA PRO A 77 -8.25 -13.38 6.41
C PRO A 77 -8.76 -12.24 5.49
N ILE A 78 -8.46 -12.35 4.20
CA ILE A 78 -8.87 -11.34 3.22
C ILE A 78 -10.39 -11.16 3.17
N GLN A 79 -11.14 -12.24 3.39
CA GLN A 79 -12.60 -12.22 3.43
C GLN A 79 -13.12 -11.35 4.57
N ASP A 80 -12.49 -11.45 5.74
CA ASP A 80 -12.86 -10.67 6.93
C ASP A 80 -12.53 -9.20 6.74
N PHE A 81 -11.38 -8.91 6.12
CA PHE A 81 -10.99 -7.55 5.79
C PHE A 81 -11.96 -6.92 4.78
N ALA A 82 -12.32 -7.64 3.72
CA ALA A 82 -13.30 -7.19 2.73
C ALA A 82 -14.68 -6.93 3.37
N ALA A 83 -15.13 -7.83 4.23
CA ALA A 83 -16.40 -7.68 4.94
C ALA A 83 -16.39 -6.44 5.85
N ARG A 84 -15.30 -6.18 6.53
CA ARG A 84 -15.14 -4.99 7.37
C ARG A 84 -15.21 -3.71 6.55
N LEU A 85 -14.55 -3.65 5.40
CA LEU A 85 -14.61 -2.48 4.51
C LEU A 85 -16.02 -2.23 4.01
N ARG A 86 -16.72 -3.28 3.58
CA ARG A 86 -18.12 -3.18 3.10
C ARG A 86 -19.05 -2.68 4.20
N LYS A 87 -18.84 -3.15 5.43
CA LYS A 87 -19.61 -2.68 6.61
C LYS A 87 -19.38 -1.19 6.88
N GLN A 88 -18.21 -0.67 6.52
CA GLN A 88 -17.89 0.76 6.63
C GLN A 88 -18.32 1.58 5.40
N GLY A 89 -19.05 0.97 4.48
CA GLY A 89 -19.58 1.65 3.30
C GLY A 89 -18.62 1.73 2.11
N VAL A 90 -17.51 1.00 2.15
CA VAL A 90 -16.58 0.95 1.02
C VAL A 90 -17.08 -0.05 -0.01
N GLU A 91 -17.14 0.38 -1.27
CA GLU A 91 -17.42 -0.51 -2.40
C GLU A 91 -16.17 -1.33 -2.72
N VAL A 92 -16.25 -2.63 -2.51
CA VAL A 92 -15.11 -3.55 -2.63
C VAL A 92 -15.40 -4.56 -3.73
N SER A 93 -14.42 -4.84 -4.58
CA SER A 93 -14.51 -5.88 -5.61
C SER A 93 -14.75 -7.27 -5.02
N ASP A 94 -15.10 -8.22 -5.87
CA ASP A 94 -15.02 -9.63 -5.52
C ASP A 94 -13.57 -10.00 -5.22
N ILE A 95 -13.39 -11.06 -4.44
CA ILE A 95 -12.05 -11.59 -4.16
C ILE A 95 -11.52 -12.25 -5.42
N VAL A 96 -10.34 -11.84 -5.84
CA VAL A 96 -9.63 -12.44 -6.98
C VAL A 96 -8.55 -13.37 -6.46
N GLU A 97 -8.58 -14.62 -6.85
CA GLU A 97 -7.58 -15.61 -6.48
C GLU A 97 -6.47 -15.68 -7.54
N THR A 98 -5.23 -15.70 -7.08
CA THR A 98 -4.04 -15.85 -7.93
C THR A 98 -3.09 -16.91 -7.34
N GLU A 99 -2.06 -17.27 -8.07
CA GLU A 99 -1.03 -18.19 -7.59
C GLU A 99 -0.26 -17.63 -6.38
N ALA A 100 -0.14 -16.30 -6.27
CA ALA A 100 0.57 -15.64 -5.18
C ALA A 100 -0.31 -15.44 -3.92
N GLY A 101 -1.63 -15.53 -4.06
CA GLY A 101 -2.60 -15.26 -3.01
C GLY A 101 -3.85 -14.60 -3.57
N SER A 102 -4.68 -14.08 -2.69
CA SER A 102 -5.94 -13.43 -3.05
C SER A 102 -5.87 -11.93 -2.84
N TYR A 103 -6.64 -11.17 -3.59
CA TYR A 103 -6.71 -9.72 -3.41
C TYR A 103 -8.11 -9.16 -3.66
N ILE A 104 -8.32 -7.96 -3.17
CA ILE A 104 -9.49 -7.13 -3.42
C ILE A 104 -9.05 -5.76 -3.91
N SER A 105 -9.94 -5.06 -4.59
CA SER A 105 -9.71 -3.71 -5.09
C SER A 105 -10.81 -2.77 -4.63
N PHE A 106 -10.45 -1.54 -4.36
CA PHE A 106 -11.36 -0.47 -4.00
C PHE A 106 -10.69 0.88 -4.28
N THR A 107 -11.35 1.96 -3.93
CA THR A 107 -10.78 3.31 -4.06
C THR A 107 -10.84 4.04 -2.73
N ASP A 108 -10.00 5.06 -2.59
CA ASP A 108 -10.15 6.04 -1.52
C ASP A 108 -11.36 6.98 -1.82
N PRO A 109 -11.71 7.93 -0.93
CA PRO A 109 -12.84 8.83 -1.16
C PRO A 109 -12.77 9.67 -2.43
N ASP A 110 -11.58 9.89 -2.96
CA ASP A 110 -11.35 10.62 -4.21
C ASP A 110 -11.33 9.73 -5.47
N GLY A 111 -11.46 8.42 -5.30
CA GLY A 111 -11.38 7.46 -6.40
C GLY A 111 -9.97 7.00 -6.73
N ASN A 112 -8.98 7.30 -5.90
CA ASN A 112 -7.62 6.80 -6.10
C ASN A 112 -7.60 5.28 -5.90
N PRO A 113 -7.04 4.50 -6.85
CA PRO A 113 -7.13 3.05 -6.82
C PRO A 113 -6.20 2.44 -5.75
N ILE A 114 -6.75 1.49 -5.00
CA ILE A 114 -6.05 0.72 -3.98
C ILE A 114 -6.38 -0.76 -4.18
N TYR A 115 -5.41 -1.63 -3.99
CA TYR A 115 -5.66 -3.06 -3.84
C TYR A 115 -5.00 -3.58 -2.57
N VAL A 116 -5.58 -4.64 -2.00
CA VAL A 116 -5.08 -5.28 -0.79
C VAL A 116 -5.04 -6.79 -1.03
N GLY A 117 -3.91 -7.40 -0.77
CA GLY A 117 -3.70 -8.83 -0.92
C GLY A 117 -3.33 -9.51 0.38
N ASP A 118 -3.34 -10.84 0.36
CA ASP A 118 -2.95 -11.69 1.48
C ASP A 118 -1.64 -12.47 1.22
N TRP A 119 -0.93 -12.11 0.15
CA TRP A 119 0.38 -12.69 -0.11
C TRP A 119 1.40 -12.31 0.96
N ASP A 120 2.50 -13.02 0.99
CA ASP A 120 3.61 -12.71 1.89
C ASP A 120 4.13 -11.29 1.60
N PRO A 121 4.24 -10.42 2.61
CA PRO A 121 4.82 -9.09 2.43
C PRO A 121 6.28 -9.12 1.96
N ASP A 122 6.97 -10.23 2.14
CA ASP A 122 8.32 -10.46 1.62
C ASP A 122 8.31 -11.05 0.20
N PHE A 123 7.22 -10.85 -0.56
CA PHE A 123 7.05 -11.41 -1.89
C PHE A 123 8.05 -10.88 -2.93
N ASP A 124 8.85 -9.87 -2.61
CA ASP A 124 10.03 -9.47 -3.38
C ASP A 124 11.11 -10.57 -3.40
N GLU A 125 10.96 -11.58 -2.55
CA GLU A 125 11.78 -12.77 -2.60
C GLU A 125 11.42 -13.62 -3.82
N VAL A 126 12.41 -14.25 -4.41
CA VAL A 126 12.18 -15.19 -5.51
C VAL A 126 11.22 -16.29 -5.04
N PRO A 127 10.11 -16.55 -5.76
CA PRO A 127 9.15 -17.56 -5.34
C PRO A 127 9.81 -18.91 -5.06
N GLY A 128 9.54 -19.45 -3.87
CA GLY A 128 10.11 -20.72 -3.43
C GLY A 128 11.50 -20.64 -2.82
N GLU A 129 12.08 -19.45 -2.72
CA GLU A 129 13.37 -19.25 -2.08
C GLU A 129 13.17 -18.68 -0.66
N SER A 130 13.78 -19.30 0.34
CA SER A 130 13.76 -18.76 1.70
C SER A 130 14.68 -17.55 1.86
N LEU A 131 14.46 -16.76 2.90
CA LEU A 131 15.35 -15.64 3.22
C LEU A 131 16.80 -16.13 3.39
N GLU A 132 17.01 -17.28 4.04
CA GLU A 132 18.33 -17.88 4.24
C GLU A 132 18.99 -18.25 2.91
N ASP A 133 18.24 -18.88 2.00
CA ASP A 133 18.73 -19.22 0.66
C ASP A 133 19.10 -17.98 -0.14
N ARG A 134 18.28 -16.93 -0.05
CA ARG A 134 18.55 -15.67 -0.73
C ARG A 134 19.83 -14.99 -0.19
N LEU A 135 19.99 -14.94 1.13
CA LEU A 135 21.20 -14.38 1.74
C LEU A 135 22.44 -15.16 1.36
N ALA A 136 22.35 -16.49 1.37
CA ALA A 136 23.46 -17.36 0.94
C ALA A 136 23.82 -17.11 -0.53
N ARG A 137 22.84 -16.98 -1.42
CA ARG A 137 23.07 -16.66 -2.83
C ARG A 137 23.72 -15.28 -3.01
N GLN A 138 23.30 -14.28 -2.27
CA GLN A 138 23.90 -12.94 -2.31
C GLN A 138 25.37 -12.95 -1.84
N GLU A 139 25.69 -13.73 -0.82
CA GLU A 139 27.07 -13.91 -0.37
C GLU A 139 27.95 -14.60 -1.42
N GLU A 140 27.42 -15.64 -2.09
CA GLU A 140 28.12 -16.33 -3.18
C GLU A 140 28.36 -15.40 -4.37
N GLU A 141 27.36 -14.64 -4.80
CA GLU A 141 27.50 -13.67 -5.88
C GLU A 141 28.50 -12.57 -5.53
N SER A 142 28.51 -12.08 -4.29
CA SER A 142 29.46 -11.10 -3.80
C SER A 142 30.89 -11.66 -3.76
N THR A 143 31.05 -12.91 -3.41
CA THR A 143 32.37 -13.60 -3.38
C THR A 143 32.86 -13.87 -4.81
N ALA A 144 31.98 -14.29 -5.72
CA ALA A 144 32.33 -14.51 -7.13
C ALA A 144 32.73 -13.20 -7.83
N ALA A 145 32.10 -12.08 -7.49
CA ALA A 145 32.45 -10.76 -8.04
C ALA A 145 33.79 -10.22 -7.57
N LYS A 146 34.34 -10.75 -6.48
CA LYS A 146 35.66 -10.37 -5.92
C LYS A 146 36.80 -11.27 -6.40
N GLY A 147 36.48 -12.38 -7.01
CA GLY A 147 37.42 -13.28 -7.67
C GLY A 147 37.65 -12.87 -9.11
#